data_47294bb78b0b91cb59ce645b70066aea
#
_entry.id   47294bb78b0b91cb59ce645b70066aea
#
_cell.length_a   1.000
_cell.length_b   1.000
_cell.length_c   1.000
_cell.angle_alpha   90.00
_cell.angle_beta   90.00
_cell.angle_gamma   90.00
#
_symmetry.space_group_name_H-M   'P 1'
#
loop_
_entity.id
_entity.type
_entity.pdbx_description
1 polymer ?
#
loop_
_entity_poly.entity_id
_entity_poly.type
_entity_poly.pdbx_seq_one_letter_code
_entity_poly.pdbx_strand_id
1 'polypeptide(L)'
;RRIAEKMLIYLLRHGLTEYNAQKRYQGQRDIPLSPEGAAQLRKADFDPDVVYVTPLQRTSQTAKIVFPHAKLVVVDGLKEMCFGSFEGRNFIEMEHDPDYQAWVQANCESSCPDGERKEDFSNRICAAFSKLVDEALAEGKDRLVILAHGGTQMAAMERYGVPHQDYYKWCGPNAGGYVLDAKDW
;
A
#
# COMPACT_ATOMS: atom_id res chain seq x y z
N ARG A 1 25.69 -8.32 26.18
CA ARG A 1 25.59 -7.19 25.25
C ARG A 1 24.85 -7.60 23.98
N ARG A 2 23.79 -6.89 23.68
CA ARG A 2 23.02 -7.14 22.48
C ARG A 2 23.69 -6.45 21.29
N ILE A 3 23.93 -7.20 20.22
CA ILE A 3 24.34 -6.64 18.95
C ILE A 3 23.07 -6.12 18.26
N ALA A 4 23.12 -4.87 17.77
CA ALA A 4 22.02 -4.30 17.02
C ALA A 4 21.82 -5.12 15.75
N GLU A 5 20.71 -5.83 15.66
CA GLU A 5 20.37 -6.62 14.49
C GLU A 5 19.73 -5.73 13.43
N LYS A 6 20.14 -5.95 12.19
CA LYS A 6 19.58 -5.26 11.04
C LYS A 6 18.21 -5.85 10.72
N MET A 7 17.19 -5.00 10.67
CA MET A 7 15.89 -5.41 10.14
C MET A 7 15.60 -4.68 8.84
N LEU A 8 15.22 -5.43 7.80
CA LEU A 8 14.77 -4.88 6.53
C LEU A 8 13.24 -4.93 6.45
N ILE A 9 12.65 -3.82 6.01
CA ILE A 9 11.21 -3.68 5.83
C ILE A 9 10.93 -3.67 4.34
N TYR A 10 10.19 -4.67 3.86
CA TYR A 10 9.73 -4.76 2.48
C TYR A 10 8.31 -4.19 2.41
N LEU A 11 8.15 -3.10 1.70
CA LEU A 11 6.87 -2.43 1.52
C LEU A 11 6.45 -2.56 0.04
N LEU A 12 5.62 -3.56 -0.24
CA LEU A 12 5.29 -4.00 -1.58
C LEU A 12 3.86 -3.62 -1.97
N ARG A 13 3.61 -3.48 -3.25
CA ARG A 13 2.31 -3.18 -3.83
C ARG A 13 1.73 -4.40 -4.53
N HIS A 14 0.42 -4.59 -4.46
CA HIS A 14 -0.28 -5.67 -5.17
C HIS A 14 -0.11 -5.58 -6.69
N GLY A 15 -0.39 -6.68 -7.38
CA GLY A 15 -0.36 -6.75 -8.84
C GLY A 15 -1.50 -5.99 -9.51
N LEU A 16 -1.55 -6.03 -10.84
CA LEU A 16 -2.53 -5.29 -11.65
C LEU A 16 -3.96 -5.82 -11.47
N THR A 17 -4.90 -4.88 -11.43
CA THR A 17 -6.33 -5.14 -11.44
C THR A 17 -6.96 -4.55 -12.70
N GLU A 18 -8.21 -4.91 -13.01
CA GLU A 18 -8.96 -4.28 -14.10
C GLU A 18 -9.09 -2.76 -13.90
N TYR A 19 -9.26 -2.31 -12.66
CA TYR A 19 -9.34 -0.88 -12.37
C TYR A 19 -8.02 -0.17 -12.66
N ASN A 20 -6.87 -0.79 -12.40
CA ASN A 20 -5.58 -0.23 -12.80
C ASN A 20 -5.50 -0.04 -14.32
N ALA A 21 -5.89 -1.07 -15.09
CA ALA A 21 -5.89 -1.02 -16.53
C ALA A 21 -6.80 0.08 -17.09
N GLN A 22 -7.94 0.32 -16.44
CA GLN A 22 -8.93 1.33 -16.80
C GLN A 22 -8.66 2.69 -16.14
N LYS A 23 -7.61 2.81 -15.34
CA LYS A 23 -7.25 4.02 -14.57
C LYS A 23 -8.37 4.49 -13.65
N ARG A 24 -9.11 3.53 -13.06
CA ARG A 24 -10.20 3.80 -12.12
C ARG A 24 -9.68 3.89 -10.70
N TYR A 25 -10.31 4.76 -9.91
CA TYR A 25 -10.04 4.82 -8.47
C TYR A 25 -10.59 3.55 -7.82
N GLN A 26 -9.72 2.75 -7.22
CA GLN A 26 -10.12 1.50 -6.56
C GLN A 26 -10.55 1.73 -5.13
N GLY A 27 -9.72 2.45 -4.39
CA GLY A 27 -9.96 2.73 -2.99
C GLY A 27 -10.16 1.45 -2.18
N GLN A 28 -11.27 1.41 -1.46
CA GLN A 28 -11.61 0.28 -0.60
C GLN A 28 -12.58 -0.71 -1.28
N ARG A 29 -12.85 -0.57 -2.57
CA ARG A 29 -13.55 -1.62 -3.31
C ARG A 29 -12.69 -2.86 -3.39
N ASP A 30 -13.32 -4.01 -3.18
CA ASP A 30 -12.62 -5.31 -3.10
C ASP A 30 -12.43 -5.92 -4.49
N ILE A 31 -11.64 -5.24 -5.32
CA ILE A 31 -11.38 -5.64 -6.71
C ILE A 31 -10.28 -6.70 -6.71
N PRO A 32 -10.49 -7.84 -7.40
CA PRO A 32 -9.45 -8.87 -7.53
C PRO A 32 -8.37 -8.48 -8.52
N LEU A 33 -7.27 -9.22 -8.52
CA LEU A 33 -6.28 -9.14 -9.60
C LEU A 33 -6.96 -9.49 -10.93
N SER A 34 -6.52 -8.81 -12.00
CA SER A 34 -6.91 -9.24 -13.35
C SER A 34 -6.18 -10.55 -13.69
N PRO A 35 -6.72 -11.36 -14.65
CA PRO A 35 -6.00 -12.55 -15.11
C PRO A 35 -4.59 -12.24 -15.61
N GLU A 36 -4.42 -11.13 -16.34
CA GLU A 36 -3.12 -10.67 -16.84
C GLU A 36 -2.22 -10.25 -15.68
N GLY A 37 -2.76 -9.55 -14.69
CA GLY A 37 -2.01 -9.14 -13.50
C GLY A 37 -1.49 -10.32 -12.71
N ALA A 38 -2.32 -11.34 -12.51
CA ALA A 38 -1.92 -12.57 -11.83
C ALA A 38 -0.84 -13.32 -12.63
N ALA A 39 -0.99 -13.40 -13.96
CA ALA A 39 -0.05 -14.11 -14.83
C ALA A 39 1.33 -13.46 -14.89
N GLN A 40 1.43 -12.16 -14.63
CA GLN A 40 2.71 -11.42 -14.62
C GLN A 40 3.50 -11.61 -13.33
N LEU A 41 2.85 -12.05 -12.26
CA LEU A 41 3.51 -12.22 -10.97
C LEU A 41 4.43 -13.44 -10.97
N ARG A 42 5.52 -13.34 -10.22
CA ARG A 42 6.50 -14.42 -10.06
C ARG A 42 6.79 -14.64 -8.59
N LYS A 43 7.09 -15.87 -8.23
CA LYS A 43 7.56 -16.21 -6.90
C LYS A 43 8.81 -15.40 -6.58
N ALA A 44 8.87 -14.80 -5.36
CA ALA A 44 10.06 -14.13 -4.87
C ALA A 44 11.22 -15.11 -4.67
N ASP A 45 12.43 -14.58 -4.61
CA ASP A 45 13.66 -15.37 -4.38
C ASP A 45 13.93 -15.62 -2.88
N PHE A 46 12.98 -15.27 -2.02
CA PHE A 46 13.03 -15.56 -0.59
C PHE A 46 11.64 -15.97 -0.09
N ASP A 47 11.63 -16.75 0.99
CA ASP A 47 10.41 -17.29 1.60
C ASP A 47 10.23 -16.74 3.01
N PRO A 48 9.51 -15.63 3.21
CA PRO A 48 9.22 -15.13 4.54
C PRO A 48 8.19 -16.02 5.25
N ASP A 49 8.29 -16.13 6.56
CA ASP A 49 7.32 -16.88 7.36
C ASP A 49 5.95 -16.20 7.38
N VAL A 50 5.94 -14.87 7.43
CA VAL A 50 4.74 -14.05 7.56
C VAL A 50 4.77 -12.91 6.54
N VAL A 51 3.63 -12.65 5.91
CA VAL A 51 3.39 -11.47 5.08
C VAL A 51 2.14 -10.77 5.59
N TYR A 52 2.26 -9.49 5.88
CA TYR A 52 1.13 -8.65 6.28
C TYR A 52 0.42 -8.12 5.06
N VAL A 53 -0.87 -8.37 4.98
CA VAL A 53 -1.74 -7.96 3.86
C VAL A 53 -2.91 -7.14 4.40
N THR A 54 -3.77 -6.66 3.50
CA THR A 54 -4.98 -5.92 3.88
C THR A 54 -6.24 -6.79 3.66
N PRO A 55 -7.40 -6.35 4.15
CA PRO A 55 -8.65 -7.08 3.88
C PRO A 55 -9.03 -7.17 2.41
N LEU A 56 -8.41 -6.34 1.54
CA LEU A 56 -8.75 -6.31 0.13
C LEU A 56 -8.04 -7.46 -0.60
N GLN A 57 -8.82 -8.27 -1.32
CA GLN A 57 -8.35 -9.55 -1.88
C GLN A 57 -7.15 -9.41 -2.82
N ARG A 58 -6.98 -8.29 -3.51
CA ARG A 58 -5.86 -8.08 -4.41
C ARG A 58 -4.50 -8.18 -3.72
N THR A 59 -4.44 -7.87 -2.42
CA THR A 59 -3.20 -8.03 -1.65
C THR A 59 -2.93 -9.49 -1.28
N SER A 60 -3.92 -10.21 -0.78
CA SER A 60 -3.74 -11.62 -0.45
C SER A 60 -3.53 -12.49 -1.69
N GLN A 61 -4.20 -12.17 -2.79
CA GLN A 61 -3.99 -12.87 -4.07
C GLN A 61 -2.56 -12.71 -4.57
N THR A 62 -2.02 -11.49 -4.51
CA THR A 62 -0.62 -11.22 -4.87
C THR A 62 0.32 -11.98 -3.95
N ALA A 63 0.10 -11.92 -2.64
CA ALA A 63 0.96 -12.58 -1.65
C ALA A 63 1.00 -14.10 -1.84
N LYS A 64 -0.12 -14.73 -2.18
CA LYS A 64 -0.16 -16.18 -2.42
C LYS A 64 0.66 -16.63 -3.62
N ILE A 65 0.83 -15.77 -4.61
CA ILE A 65 1.65 -16.05 -5.80
C ILE A 65 3.12 -15.74 -5.51
N VAL A 66 3.40 -14.59 -4.94
CA VAL A 66 4.78 -14.12 -4.72
C VAL A 66 5.44 -14.83 -3.53
N PHE A 67 4.68 -15.11 -2.48
CA PHE A 67 5.13 -15.74 -1.24
C PHE A 67 4.23 -16.94 -0.89
N PRO A 68 4.29 -18.02 -1.67
CA PRO A 68 3.30 -19.12 -1.54
C PRO A 68 3.37 -19.89 -0.22
N HIS A 69 4.47 -19.78 0.52
CA HIS A 69 4.66 -20.50 1.78
C HIS A 69 4.42 -19.64 3.01
N ALA A 70 4.14 -18.35 2.83
CA ALA A 70 3.97 -17.43 3.95
C ALA A 70 2.60 -17.56 4.60
N LYS A 71 2.56 -17.41 5.92
CA LYS A 71 1.32 -17.14 6.64
C LYS A 71 0.92 -15.70 6.37
N LEU A 72 -0.33 -15.48 5.96
CA LEU A 72 -0.86 -14.14 5.72
C LEU A 72 -1.56 -13.62 6.99
N VAL A 73 -1.20 -12.42 7.40
CA VAL A 73 -1.81 -11.72 8.53
C VAL A 73 -2.47 -10.46 8.01
N VAL A 74 -3.78 -10.32 8.24
CA VAL A 74 -4.56 -9.19 7.75
C VAL A 74 -4.42 -8.01 8.70
N VAL A 75 -4.09 -6.84 8.17
CA VAL A 75 -3.97 -5.57 8.91
C VAL A 75 -4.92 -4.56 8.29
N ASP A 76 -6.05 -4.33 8.93
CA ASP A 76 -7.09 -3.42 8.42
C ASP A 76 -6.56 -1.98 8.23
N GLY A 77 -5.74 -1.51 9.17
CA GLY A 77 -5.21 -0.14 9.14
C GLY A 77 -4.33 0.20 7.95
N LEU A 78 -3.82 -0.80 7.22
CA LEU A 78 -2.97 -0.60 6.04
C LEU A 78 -3.75 -0.53 4.72
N LYS A 79 -5.06 -0.70 4.73
CA LYS A 79 -5.85 -0.71 3.49
C LYS A 79 -5.81 0.64 2.78
N GLU A 80 -6.11 0.60 1.47
CA GLU A 80 -6.09 1.78 0.60
C GLU A 80 -6.98 2.90 1.13
N MET A 81 -6.71 4.12 0.67
CA MET A 81 -7.53 5.30 0.94
C MET A 81 -8.96 5.06 0.45
N CYS A 82 -9.94 5.44 1.26
CA CYS A 82 -11.32 5.48 0.81
C CYS A 82 -11.52 6.71 -0.07
N PHE A 83 -11.74 6.48 -1.36
CA PHE A 83 -12.05 7.55 -2.32
C PHE A 83 -13.55 7.84 -2.42
N GLY A 84 -14.37 7.17 -1.60
CA GLY A 84 -15.79 7.41 -1.51
C GLY A 84 -16.52 7.30 -2.85
N SER A 85 -17.25 8.34 -3.23
CA SER A 85 -18.05 8.34 -4.46
C SER A 85 -17.20 8.34 -5.75
N PHE A 86 -15.89 8.58 -5.67
CA PHE A 86 -15.01 8.50 -6.85
C PHE A 86 -14.62 7.06 -7.18
N GLU A 87 -14.83 6.11 -6.27
CA GLU A 87 -14.46 4.71 -6.51
C GLU A 87 -15.22 4.11 -7.69
N GLY A 88 -14.48 3.38 -8.52
CA GLY A 88 -15.04 2.78 -9.74
C GLY A 88 -15.14 3.72 -10.94
N ARG A 89 -14.75 4.97 -10.77
CA ARG A 89 -14.77 5.99 -11.83
C ARG A 89 -13.35 6.44 -12.15
N ASN A 90 -13.10 6.89 -13.38
CA ASN A 90 -11.81 7.44 -13.76
C ASN A 90 -11.88 8.95 -14.05
N PHE A 91 -10.73 9.56 -14.25
CA PHE A 91 -10.66 11.02 -14.45
C PHE A 91 -11.37 11.48 -15.72
N ILE A 92 -11.48 10.63 -16.74
CA ILE A 92 -12.18 10.94 -17.98
C ILE A 92 -13.68 11.06 -17.72
N GLU A 93 -14.23 10.08 -17.01
CA GLU A 93 -15.66 10.05 -16.65
C GLU A 93 -16.06 11.20 -15.71
N MET A 94 -15.11 11.64 -14.88
CA MET A 94 -15.34 12.68 -13.87
C MET A 94 -14.91 14.09 -14.32
N GLU A 95 -14.51 14.24 -15.57
CA GLU A 95 -13.95 15.51 -16.09
C GLU A 95 -14.84 16.72 -15.78
N HIS A 96 -16.16 16.55 -15.87
CA HIS A 96 -17.13 17.63 -15.63
C HIS A 96 -17.84 17.54 -14.27
N ASP A 97 -17.41 16.64 -13.40
CA ASP A 97 -17.95 16.50 -12.04
C ASP A 97 -17.38 17.63 -11.15
N PRO A 98 -18.25 18.52 -10.61
CA PRO A 98 -17.76 19.64 -9.78
C PRO A 98 -17.00 19.19 -8.52
N ASP A 99 -17.42 18.10 -7.89
CA ASP A 99 -16.75 17.57 -6.71
C ASP A 99 -15.34 17.08 -7.05
N TYR A 100 -15.20 16.39 -8.17
CA TYR A 100 -13.90 15.91 -8.63
C TYR A 100 -12.98 17.10 -9.01
N GLN A 101 -13.51 18.09 -9.72
CA GLN A 101 -12.75 19.28 -10.08
C GLN A 101 -12.24 20.01 -8.84
N ALA A 102 -13.09 20.18 -7.82
CA ALA A 102 -12.70 20.82 -6.57
C ALA A 102 -11.61 20.04 -5.83
N TRP A 103 -11.74 18.72 -5.81
CA TRP A 103 -10.74 17.83 -5.19
C TRP A 103 -9.38 17.91 -5.88
N VAL A 104 -9.36 17.90 -7.22
CA VAL A 104 -8.12 18.05 -8.01
C VAL A 104 -7.52 19.45 -7.79
N GLN A 105 -8.31 20.50 -7.76
CA GLN A 105 -7.84 21.86 -7.48
C GLN A 105 -7.23 22.01 -6.10
N ALA A 106 -7.68 21.21 -5.14
CA ALA A 106 -7.11 21.15 -3.79
C ALA A 106 -5.90 20.20 -3.71
N ASN A 107 -5.30 19.83 -4.82
CA ASN A 107 -4.17 18.87 -4.93
C ASN A 107 -4.48 17.50 -4.30
N CYS A 108 -5.74 17.08 -4.36
CA CYS A 108 -6.23 15.81 -3.80
C CYS A 108 -6.04 15.71 -2.28
N GLU A 109 -5.94 16.84 -1.59
CA GLU A 109 -5.71 16.86 -0.14
C GLU A 109 -7.00 16.95 0.68
N SER A 110 -8.08 17.49 0.08
CA SER A 110 -9.38 17.54 0.73
C SER A 110 -10.06 16.18 0.76
N SER A 111 -11.13 16.05 1.53
CA SER A 111 -11.92 14.82 1.58
C SER A 111 -12.61 14.55 0.25
N CYS A 112 -12.53 13.29 -0.21
CA CYS A 112 -13.43 12.83 -1.25
C CYS A 112 -14.86 12.76 -0.69
N PRO A 113 -15.89 13.02 -1.51
CA PRO A 113 -17.28 12.81 -1.05
C PRO A 113 -17.46 11.37 -0.54
N ASP A 114 -17.95 11.23 0.69
CA ASP A 114 -18.09 9.94 1.38
C ASP A 114 -16.77 9.16 1.58
N GLY A 115 -15.64 9.86 1.52
CA GLY A 115 -14.31 9.26 1.62
C GLY A 115 -13.42 9.92 2.64
N GLU A 116 -12.15 9.53 2.61
CA GLU A 116 -11.13 10.05 3.51
C GLU A 116 -10.49 11.32 2.99
N ARG A 117 -9.98 12.13 3.92
CA ARG A 117 -9.02 13.18 3.62
C ARG A 117 -7.61 12.59 3.61
N LYS A 118 -6.73 13.11 2.74
CA LYS A 118 -5.36 12.60 2.58
C LYS A 118 -4.60 12.56 3.91
N GLU A 119 -4.70 13.62 4.72
CA GLU A 119 -4.01 13.68 6.03
C GLU A 119 -4.47 12.57 6.97
N ASP A 120 -5.78 12.33 7.05
CA ASP A 120 -6.35 11.29 7.91
C ASP A 120 -5.94 9.90 7.43
N PHE A 121 -5.91 9.68 6.13
CA PHE A 121 -5.41 8.45 5.53
C PHE A 121 -3.94 8.24 5.88
N SER A 122 -3.07 9.23 5.67
CA SER A 122 -1.65 9.14 5.97
C SER A 122 -1.39 8.83 7.45
N ASN A 123 -2.13 9.47 8.35
CA ASN A 123 -2.01 9.22 9.78
C ASN A 123 -2.43 7.78 10.13
N ARG A 124 -3.51 7.28 9.52
CA ARG A 124 -3.95 5.89 9.71
C ARG A 124 -2.89 4.89 9.24
N ILE A 125 -2.35 5.09 8.06
CA ILE A 125 -1.29 4.22 7.51
C ILE A 125 -0.06 4.24 8.40
N CYS A 126 0.42 5.42 8.77
CA CYS A 126 1.66 5.53 9.55
C CYS A 126 1.50 4.98 10.97
N ALA A 127 0.33 5.09 11.58
CA ALA A 127 0.05 4.45 12.86
C ALA A 127 0.12 2.91 12.77
N ALA A 128 -0.50 2.33 11.74
CA ALA A 128 -0.47 0.88 11.53
C ALA A 128 0.95 0.40 11.17
N PHE A 129 1.64 1.13 10.30
CA PHE A 129 3.00 0.80 9.87
C PHE A 129 3.98 0.84 11.04
N SER A 130 3.99 1.92 11.83
CA SER A 130 4.90 2.04 12.97
C SER A 130 4.67 0.97 14.02
N LYS A 131 3.41 0.61 14.26
CA LYS A 131 3.07 -0.48 15.17
C LYS A 131 3.67 -1.81 14.72
N LEU A 132 3.56 -2.14 13.45
CA LEU A 132 4.15 -3.37 12.89
C LEU A 132 5.68 -3.37 13.01
N VAL A 133 6.32 -2.25 12.73
CA VAL A 133 7.78 -2.13 12.84
C VAL A 133 8.23 -2.29 14.30
N ASP A 134 7.55 -1.61 15.23
CA ASP A 134 7.86 -1.72 16.66
C ASP A 134 7.71 -3.17 17.16
N GLU A 135 6.63 -3.85 16.78
CA GLU A 135 6.38 -5.24 17.16
C GLU A 135 7.45 -6.19 16.57
N ALA A 136 7.80 -6.01 15.29
CA ALA A 136 8.80 -6.82 14.64
C ALA A 136 10.19 -6.65 15.28
N LEU A 137 10.57 -5.43 15.61
CA LEU A 137 11.82 -5.15 16.32
C LEU A 137 11.83 -5.77 17.72
N ALA A 138 10.72 -5.64 18.46
CA ALA A 138 10.60 -6.23 19.80
C ALA A 138 10.70 -7.76 19.77
N GLU A 139 10.25 -8.39 18.70
CA GLU A 139 10.34 -9.84 18.49
C GLU A 139 11.71 -10.30 17.96
N GLY A 140 12.62 -9.37 17.67
CA GLY A 140 13.94 -9.67 17.14
C GLY A 140 13.93 -10.17 15.71
N LYS A 141 12.93 -9.80 14.91
CA LYS A 141 12.85 -10.18 13.49
C LYS A 141 13.91 -9.44 12.67
N ASP A 142 14.45 -10.11 11.67
CA ASP A 142 15.40 -9.54 10.72
C ASP A 142 14.73 -9.03 9.43
N ARG A 143 13.45 -9.36 9.26
CA ARG A 143 12.67 -9.01 8.06
C ARG A 143 11.21 -8.79 8.41
N LEU A 144 10.64 -7.74 7.84
CA LEU A 144 9.21 -7.43 7.91
C LEU A 144 8.71 -7.27 6.48
N VAL A 145 7.71 -8.05 6.07
CA VAL A 145 7.17 -8.00 4.71
C VAL A 145 5.72 -7.55 4.76
N ILE A 146 5.44 -6.41 4.11
CA ILE A 146 4.11 -5.83 4.00
C ILE A 146 3.76 -5.76 2.53
N LEU A 147 2.60 -6.29 2.16
CA LEU A 147 2.09 -6.24 0.81
C LEU A 147 0.72 -5.55 0.82
N ALA A 148 0.66 -4.34 0.27
CA ALA A 148 -0.49 -3.48 0.40
C ALA A 148 -0.78 -2.71 -0.90
N HIS A 149 -0.97 -1.40 -0.81
CA HIS A 149 -1.49 -0.57 -1.89
C HIS A 149 -0.55 0.58 -2.24
N GLY A 150 -0.78 1.20 -3.40
CA GLY A 150 0.01 2.35 -3.83
C GLY A 150 -0.07 3.51 -2.84
N GLY A 151 -1.26 3.82 -2.34
CA GLY A 151 -1.43 4.86 -1.33
C GLY A 151 -0.74 4.52 -0.01
N THR A 152 -0.76 3.26 0.40
CA THR A 152 -0.04 2.79 1.58
C THR A 152 1.45 3.07 1.46
N GLN A 153 2.04 2.75 0.30
CA GLN A 153 3.46 3.03 0.03
C GLN A 153 3.76 4.53 0.07
N MET A 154 2.94 5.33 -0.61
CA MET A 154 3.16 6.78 -0.66
C MET A 154 3.09 7.42 0.72
N ALA A 155 2.12 7.03 1.54
CA ALA A 155 1.97 7.57 2.89
C ALA A 155 3.12 7.20 3.81
N ALA A 156 3.52 5.93 3.83
CA ALA A 156 4.63 5.47 4.65
C ALA A 156 5.97 6.05 4.19
N MET A 157 6.22 6.08 2.89
CA MET A 157 7.48 6.57 2.34
C MET A 157 7.63 8.08 2.47
N GLU A 158 6.55 8.86 2.38
CA GLU A 158 6.64 10.30 2.64
C GLU A 158 7.16 10.58 4.04
N ARG A 159 6.71 9.81 5.02
CA ARG A 159 7.11 10.02 6.43
C ARG A 159 8.46 9.41 6.78
N TYR A 160 8.77 8.23 6.25
CA TYR A 160 9.92 7.43 6.68
C TYR A 160 10.98 7.22 5.61
N GLY A 161 10.71 7.53 4.37
CA GLY A 161 11.67 7.34 3.27
C GLY A 161 12.84 8.32 3.31
N VAL A 162 14.02 7.87 2.87
CA VAL A 162 15.24 8.68 2.82
C VAL A 162 15.85 8.53 1.42
N PRO A 163 16.21 9.64 0.75
CA PRO A 163 15.96 11.03 1.12
C PRO A 163 14.49 11.39 1.08
N HIS A 164 14.10 12.45 1.80
CA HIS A 164 12.71 12.88 1.80
C HIS A 164 12.24 13.29 0.40
N GLN A 165 11.04 12.83 0.03
CA GLN A 165 10.35 13.22 -1.19
C GLN A 165 8.87 13.45 -0.89
N ASP A 166 8.22 14.28 -1.70
CA ASP A 166 6.78 14.51 -1.58
C ASP A 166 5.98 13.24 -1.88
N TYR A 167 4.79 13.15 -1.31
CA TYR A 167 3.91 12.00 -1.34
C TYR A 167 3.82 11.31 -2.71
N TYR A 168 3.47 12.06 -3.76
CA TYR A 168 3.25 11.47 -5.09
C TYR A 168 4.52 11.01 -5.81
N LYS A 169 5.69 11.47 -5.38
CA LYS A 169 6.97 11.01 -5.94
C LYS A 169 7.32 9.59 -5.52
N TRP A 170 6.68 9.08 -4.47
CA TRP A 170 6.84 7.70 -4.04
C TRP A 170 5.90 6.73 -4.75
N CYS A 171 5.08 7.20 -5.70
CA CYS A 171 4.22 6.32 -6.48
C CYS A 171 5.05 5.37 -7.33
N GLY A 172 4.90 4.08 -7.11
CA GLY A 172 5.62 3.04 -7.82
C GLY A 172 4.70 2.14 -8.64
N PRO A 173 5.27 1.25 -9.47
CA PRO A 173 4.50 0.33 -10.29
C PRO A 173 3.79 -0.74 -9.45
N ASN A 174 2.75 -1.33 -10.03
CA ASN A 174 2.12 -2.53 -9.45
C ASN A 174 3.17 -3.65 -9.31
N ALA A 175 3.03 -4.45 -8.26
CA ALA A 175 3.97 -5.50 -7.87
C ALA A 175 5.38 -4.99 -7.53
N GLY A 176 5.61 -3.69 -7.56
CA GLY A 176 6.86 -3.07 -7.13
C GLY A 176 6.88 -2.74 -5.65
N GLY A 177 8.00 -2.25 -5.18
CA GLY A 177 8.10 -1.92 -3.77
C GLY A 177 9.39 -1.24 -3.37
N TYR A 178 9.47 -1.00 -2.06
CA TYR A 178 10.61 -0.36 -1.40
C TYR A 178 11.14 -1.27 -0.31
N VAL A 179 12.44 -1.19 -0.07
CA VAL A 179 13.10 -1.84 1.06
C VAL A 179 13.67 -0.75 1.96
N LEU A 180 13.27 -0.75 3.21
CA LEU A 180 13.73 0.19 4.22
C LEU A 180 14.61 -0.54 5.22
N ASP A 181 15.65 0.14 5.70
CA ASP A 181 16.49 -0.33 6.80
C ASP A 181 15.99 0.32 8.10
N ALA A 182 15.64 -0.50 9.07
CA ALA A 182 15.09 -0.03 10.34
C ALA A 182 16.15 0.39 11.37
N LYS A 183 17.41 0.56 10.99
CA LYS A 183 18.51 0.83 11.94
C LYS A 183 18.34 2.12 12.75
N ASP A 184 17.66 3.11 12.18
CA ASP A 184 17.42 4.41 12.82
C ASP A 184 16.00 4.56 13.38
N TRP A 185 15.27 3.45 13.45
CA TRP A 185 13.91 3.41 13.92
C TRP A 185 13.77 3.65 15.42
#